data_26fddd804d097e470d5af486afcdd579
#
_entry.id   26fddd804d097e470d5af486afcdd579
#
_cell.length_a   1.000
_cell.length_b   1.000
_cell.length_c   1.000
_cell.angle_alpha   90.00
_cell.angle_beta   90.00
_cell.angle_gamma   90.00
#
_symmetry.space_group_name_H-M   'P 1'
#
loop_
_entity.id
_entity.type
_entity.pdbx_description
1 polymer ?
#
loop_
_entity_poly.entity_id
_entity_poly.type
_entity_poly.pdbx_seq_one_letter_code
_entity_poly.pdbx_strand_id
1 'polypeptide(L)'
;MSEVLVGILGFLCIVAIVVTLFKSKTMPSMAFIIFPSILALILIAGGYYSIDEVGKLIKGGFGSTGSTAALFVFSVLFFGIMTDAGMFDVIINKLMKFVGDNVIGVTVMTAIIALIGHLDGGGASTFLIVVPAMLPVYKKMHMRPTTLLRVAVLAMGVLNLMPWASPTMRAASVLGIEAGQLWGKLIPVQVFGIVLCLAHAVLAGVQEKKRGAGLHGKLAEAAGAVDAAEEEQHQKDENEYARPKLFVFNICLTIAVIAMLVWDKFPSYFPFMLGVAAALLVNYTPIKLQKKMINRHAGPALMMCSTLMGAAVLMGILVYGFNANGAAAIAKPGVEMAKTSVVTNMAQIISMVMPAALGQHLPLVIGILSVPLALCFDTDSYFYDMLPVMIAIGASFGVEAYPIAIAMVVCRNCATFISPMVPATLLGIGLADVDIKDHIKCSFGYVWGFSIICMIFAAIIGLLPF
;
A
#
# COMPACT_ATOMS: atom_id res chain seq x y z
N MET A 1 26.06 15.83 -23.39
CA MET A 1 26.26 15.46 -21.94
C MET A 1 26.63 14.00 -21.89
N SER A 2 27.58 13.56 -21.01
CA SER A 2 27.93 12.13 -20.89
C SER A 2 26.86 11.35 -20.13
N GLU A 3 26.67 10.06 -20.44
CA GLU A 3 25.72 9.18 -19.77
C GLU A 3 25.97 9.07 -18.25
N VAL A 4 27.24 9.04 -17.85
CA VAL A 4 27.62 9.04 -16.42
C VAL A 4 27.13 10.31 -15.72
N LEU A 5 27.28 11.49 -16.35
CA LEU A 5 26.80 12.73 -15.76
C LEU A 5 25.26 12.74 -15.65
N VAL A 6 24.55 12.22 -16.65
CA VAL A 6 23.09 12.06 -16.62
C VAL A 6 22.67 11.15 -15.45
N GLY A 7 23.36 10.03 -15.25
CA GLY A 7 23.11 9.14 -14.12
C GLY A 7 23.33 9.81 -12.75
N ILE A 8 24.42 10.58 -12.60
CA ILE A 8 24.70 11.34 -11.36
C ILE A 8 23.61 12.38 -11.11
N LEU A 9 23.17 13.11 -12.11
CA LEU A 9 22.06 14.07 -11.98
C LEU A 9 20.75 13.39 -11.60
N GLY A 10 20.50 12.17 -12.11
CA GLY A 10 19.37 11.35 -11.69
C GLY A 10 19.42 11.01 -10.20
N PHE A 11 20.58 10.58 -9.68
CA PHE A 11 20.74 10.34 -8.23
C PHE A 11 20.52 11.60 -7.41
N LEU A 12 21.07 12.73 -7.83
CA LEU A 12 20.85 14.01 -7.15
C LEU A 12 19.36 14.41 -7.12
N CYS A 13 18.63 14.16 -8.20
CA CYS A 13 17.20 14.40 -8.27
C CYS A 13 16.45 13.53 -7.25
N ILE A 14 16.69 12.22 -7.19
CA ILE A 14 16.07 11.31 -6.23
C ILE A 14 16.43 11.70 -4.80
N VAL A 15 17.69 11.97 -4.51
CA VAL A 15 18.12 12.40 -3.17
C VAL A 15 17.43 13.71 -2.77
N ALA A 16 17.29 14.67 -3.70
CA ALA A 16 16.60 15.93 -3.42
C ALA A 16 15.12 15.71 -3.10
N ILE A 17 14.43 14.81 -3.82
CA ILE A 17 13.05 14.39 -3.52
C ILE A 17 12.97 13.81 -2.12
N VAL A 18 13.74 12.76 -1.83
CA VAL A 18 13.72 12.03 -0.56
C VAL A 18 14.02 12.96 0.62
N VAL A 19 15.07 13.79 0.53
CA VAL A 19 15.44 14.75 1.58
C VAL A 19 14.34 15.78 1.83
N THR A 20 13.68 16.25 0.77
CA THR A 20 12.61 17.25 0.88
C THR A 20 11.36 16.67 1.52
N LEU A 21 11.00 15.44 1.16
CA LEU A 21 9.88 14.71 1.77
C LEU A 21 10.17 14.36 3.23
N PHE A 22 11.39 13.88 3.52
CA PHE A 22 11.81 13.55 4.88
C PHE A 22 11.76 14.77 5.82
N LYS A 23 12.10 15.96 5.30
CA LYS A 23 11.98 17.22 6.05
C LYS A 23 10.55 17.78 6.08
N SER A 24 9.57 17.06 5.53
CA SER A 24 8.16 17.49 5.44
C SER A 24 8.00 18.90 4.84
N LYS A 25 8.84 19.26 3.87
CA LYS A 25 8.85 20.59 3.23
C LYS A 25 7.78 20.75 2.17
N THR A 26 7.33 19.65 1.56
CA THR A 26 6.31 19.64 0.53
C THR A 26 5.59 18.29 0.45
N MET A 27 4.47 18.25 -0.27
CA MET A 27 3.74 17.01 -0.55
C MET A 27 4.46 16.19 -1.65
N PRO A 28 4.33 14.85 -1.65
CA PRO A 28 4.93 14.00 -2.69
C PRO A 28 4.57 14.44 -4.11
N SER A 29 3.31 14.81 -4.37
CA SER A 29 2.86 15.30 -5.67
C SER A 29 3.68 16.48 -6.17
N MET A 30 4.02 17.43 -5.32
CA MET A 30 4.79 18.61 -5.70
C MET A 30 6.26 18.29 -5.89
N ALA A 31 6.85 17.46 -5.03
CA ALA A 31 8.23 17.00 -5.17
C ALA A 31 8.44 16.26 -6.50
N PHE A 32 7.52 15.37 -6.87
CA PHE A 32 7.56 14.59 -8.11
C PHE A 32 7.33 15.42 -9.39
N ILE A 33 6.83 16.64 -9.27
CA ILE A 33 6.74 17.60 -10.38
C ILE A 33 8.00 18.47 -10.43
N ILE A 34 8.36 19.11 -9.33
CA ILE A 34 9.38 20.17 -9.29
C ILE A 34 10.78 19.60 -9.61
N PHE A 35 11.23 18.59 -8.89
CA PHE A 35 12.62 18.11 -9.05
C PHE A 35 12.89 17.46 -10.40
N PRO A 36 12.03 16.58 -10.95
CA PRO A 36 12.22 16.07 -12.29
C PRO A 36 12.14 17.17 -13.37
N SER A 37 11.30 18.19 -13.18
CA SER A 37 11.24 19.33 -14.12
C SER A 37 12.54 20.13 -14.12
N ILE A 38 13.15 20.37 -12.94
CA ILE A 38 14.48 20.98 -12.84
C ILE A 38 15.53 20.11 -13.55
N LEU A 39 15.51 18.79 -13.31
CA LEU A 39 16.39 17.85 -14.01
C LEU A 39 16.20 17.94 -15.52
N ALA A 40 14.96 17.95 -16.02
CA ALA A 40 14.67 18.07 -17.44
C ALA A 40 15.26 19.36 -18.05
N LEU A 41 15.12 20.50 -17.36
CA LEU A 41 15.73 21.77 -17.79
C LEU A 41 17.28 21.66 -17.88
N ILE A 42 17.93 21.01 -16.92
CA ILE A 42 19.37 20.78 -16.94
C ILE A 42 19.76 19.87 -18.12
N LEU A 43 18.98 18.81 -18.38
CA LEU A 43 19.22 17.89 -19.49
C LEU A 43 19.02 18.57 -20.86
N ILE A 44 18.04 19.49 -20.98
CA ILE A 44 17.85 20.32 -22.18
C ILE A 44 19.04 21.27 -22.38
N ALA A 45 19.42 22.00 -21.33
CA ALA A 45 20.55 22.93 -21.39
C ALA A 45 21.87 22.23 -21.72
N GLY A 46 22.04 20.98 -21.25
CA GLY A 46 23.20 20.13 -21.55
C GLY A 46 23.13 19.42 -22.90
N GLY A 47 22.08 19.63 -23.71
CA GLY A 47 21.91 19.03 -25.04
C GLY A 47 21.66 17.50 -25.03
N TYR A 48 21.21 16.94 -23.87
CA TYR A 48 20.86 15.53 -23.79
C TYR A 48 19.47 15.25 -24.35
N TYR A 49 18.47 16.08 -24.00
CA TYR A 49 17.13 16.05 -24.54
C TYR A 49 16.76 17.39 -25.20
N SER A 50 15.90 17.36 -26.23
CA SER A 50 15.21 18.54 -26.74
C SER A 50 13.94 18.82 -25.94
N ILE A 51 13.36 20.01 -26.10
CA ILE A 51 12.08 20.38 -25.48
C ILE A 51 10.95 19.43 -25.93
N ASP A 52 10.91 19.10 -27.23
CA ASP A 52 9.92 18.19 -27.80
C ASP A 52 10.07 16.76 -27.25
N GLU A 53 11.31 16.31 -27.07
CA GLU A 53 11.60 15.01 -26.45
C GLU A 53 11.06 14.98 -25.01
N VAL A 54 11.35 15.98 -24.19
CA VAL A 54 10.82 16.07 -22.82
C VAL A 54 9.29 16.03 -22.82
N GLY A 55 8.63 16.74 -23.74
CA GLY A 55 7.19 16.67 -23.91
C GLY A 55 6.67 15.25 -24.20
N LYS A 56 7.39 14.49 -25.05
CA LYS A 56 7.06 13.07 -25.35
C LYS A 56 7.29 12.17 -24.15
N LEU A 57 8.38 12.37 -23.38
CA LEU A 57 8.66 11.62 -22.16
C LEU A 57 7.57 11.81 -21.11
N ILE A 58 7.14 13.06 -20.86
CA ILE A 58 6.04 13.37 -19.93
C ILE A 58 4.74 12.69 -20.39
N LYS A 59 4.39 12.76 -21.68
CA LYS A 59 3.22 12.06 -22.23
C LYS A 59 3.31 10.54 -22.03
N GLY A 60 4.51 9.96 -22.18
CA GLY A 60 4.75 8.54 -21.90
C GLY A 60 4.46 8.18 -20.45
N GLY A 61 4.94 8.99 -19.50
CA GLY A 61 4.67 8.81 -18.07
C GLY A 61 3.16 8.89 -17.75
N PHE A 62 2.43 9.86 -18.32
CA PHE A 62 0.97 9.93 -18.15
C PHE A 62 0.25 8.73 -18.76
N GLY A 63 0.77 8.18 -19.86
CA GLY A 63 0.22 6.96 -20.47
C GLY A 63 0.22 5.76 -19.53
N SER A 64 1.26 5.63 -18.68
CA SER A 64 1.37 4.52 -17.71
C SER A 64 0.56 4.73 -16.43
N THR A 65 0.25 5.98 -16.07
CA THR A 65 -0.40 6.29 -14.78
C THR A 65 -1.89 6.57 -14.88
N GLY A 66 -2.40 6.86 -16.09
CA GLY A 66 -3.78 7.31 -16.29
C GLY A 66 -4.84 6.31 -15.84
N SER A 67 -4.70 5.03 -16.22
CA SER A 67 -5.60 3.95 -15.78
C SER A 67 -5.54 3.72 -14.27
N THR A 68 -4.35 3.79 -13.70
CA THR A 68 -4.14 3.67 -12.26
C THR A 68 -4.81 4.81 -11.49
N ALA A 69 -4.75 6.05 -12.01
CA ALA A 69 -5.43 7.19 -11.39
C ALA A 69 -6.96 7.01 -11.39
N ALA A 70 -7.53 6.54 -12.52
CA ALA A 70 -8.95 6.24 -12.60
C ALA A 70 -9.34 5.13 -11.61
N LEU A 71 -8.57 4.04 -11.54
CA LEU A 71 -8.78 2.96 -10.57
C LEU A 71 -8.80 3.50 -9.15
N PHE A 72 -7.84 4.37 -8.80
CA PHE A 72 -7.74 4.93 -7.45
C PHE A 72 -8.96 5.77 -7.09
N VAL A 73 -9.34 6.71 -7.95
CA VAL A 73 -10.49 7.58 -7.71
C VAL A 73 -11.76 6.76 -7.48
N PHE A 74 -12.04 5.80 -8.36
CA PHE A 74 -13.29 5.05 -8.28
C PHE A 74 -13.28 3.98 -7.20
N SER A 75 -12.13 3.40 -6.84
CA SER A 75 -12.05 2.49 -5.69
C SER A 75 -12.26 3.23 -4.35
N VAL A 76 -11.64 4.40 -4.17
CA VAL A 76 -11.86 5.24 -2.98
C VAL A 76 -13.31 5.67 -2.86
N LEU A 77 -13.94 6.11 -3.97
CA LEU A 77 -15.36 6.45 -3.99
C LEU A 77 -16.24 5.25 -3.66
N PHE A 78 -15.98 4.08 -4.26
CA PHE A 78 -16.78 2.88 -4.05
C PHE A 78 -16.77 2.43 -2.60
N PHE A 79 -15.58 2.21 -2.05
CA PHE A 79 -15.47 1.74 -0.66
C PHE A 79 -15.90 2.81 0.35
N GLY A 80 -15.64 4.10 0.07
CA GLY A 80 -16.15 5.19 0.87
C GLY A 80 -17.67 5.22 0.93
N ILE A 81 -18.36 5.03 -0.20
CA ILE A 81 -19.82 4.93 -0.28
C ILE A 81 -20.33 3.69 0.48
N MET A 82 -19.64 2.54 0.36
CA MET A 82 -19.97 1.32 1.10
C MET A 82 -19.82 1.50 2.62
N THR A 83 -18.81 2.24 3.05
CA THR A 83 -18.57 2.61 4.46
C THR A 83 -19.69 3.52 4.96
N ASP A 84 -20.01 4.59 4.22
CA ASP A 84 -21.11 5.50 4.58
C ASP A 84 -22.46 4.77 4.60
N ALA A 85 -22.69 3.79 3.71
CA ALA A 85 -23.88 2.96 3.73
C ALA A 85 -23.95 1.99 4.94
N GLY A 86 -22.90 1.93 5.75
CA GLY A 86 -22.84 1.10 6.96
C GLY A 86 -22.61 -0.39 6.69
N MET A 87 -22.11 -0.75 5.49
CA MET A 87 -21.88 -2.15 5.14
C MET A 87 -20.88 -2.81 6.10
N PHE A 88 -19.74 -2.15 6.36
CA PHE A 88 -18.72 -2.65 7.27
C PHE A 88 -19.22 -2.70 8.73
N ASP A 89 -19.98 -1.70 9.17
CA ASP A 89 -20.52 -1.64 10.53
C ASP A 89 -21.42 -2.84 10.84
N VAL A 90 -22.27 -3.24 9.88
CA VAL A 90 -23.15 -4.42 10.04
C VAL A 90 -22.33 -5.70 10.19
N ILE A 91 -21.26 -5.86 9.40
CA ILE A 91 -20.36 -7.03 9.47
C ILE A 91 -19.65 -7.05 10.82
N ILE A 92 -19.04 -5.93 11.21
CA ILE A 92 -18.24 -5.81 12.42
C ILE A 92 -19.12 -6.00 13.66
N ASN A 93 -20.30 -5.38 13.71
CA ASN A 93 -21.25 -5.58 14.82
C ASN A 93 -21.71 -7.03 14.96
N LYS A 94 -21.84 -7.78 13.86
CA LYS A 94 -22.09 -9.23 13.93
C LYS A 94 -20.89 -9.98 14.47
N LEU A 95 -19.67 -9.67 14.00
CA LEU A 95 -18.44 -10.32 14.45
C LEU A 95 -18.17 -10.05 15.93
N MET A 96 -18.43 -8.83 16.39
CA MET A 96 -18.26 -8.47 17.81
C MET A 96 -19.12 -9.31 18.75
N LYS A 97 -20.26 -9.82 18.30
CA LYS A 97 -21.08 -10.75 19.11
C LYS A 97 -20.42 -12.12 19.34
N PHE A 98 -19.44 -12.49 18.50
CA PHE A 98 -18.69 -13.72 18.64
C PHE A 98 -17.36 -13.53 19.39
N VAL A 99 -17.03 -12.29 19.77
CA VAL A 99 -15.88 -12.01 20.62
C VAL A 99 -16.20 -12.50 22.02
N GLY A 100 -15.65 -13.66 22.38
CA GLY A 100 -15.79 -14.24 23.71
C GLY A 100 -14.65 -13.81 24.65
N ASP A 101 -14.64 -14.40 25.83
CA ASP A 101 -13.62 -14.13 26.88
C ASP A 101 -12.30 -14.87 26.66
N ASN A 102 -12.09 -15.45 25.49
CA ASN A 102 -10.88 -16.17 25.14
C ASN A 102 -9.83 -15.23 24.50
N VAL A 103 -8.69 -15.05 25.15
CA VAL A 103 -7.56 -14.21 24.70
C VAL A 103 -7.15 -14.53 23.25
N ILE A 104 -7.09 -15.82 22.89
CA ILE A 104 -6.75 -16.23 21.50
C ILE A 104 -7.89 -15.87 20.55
N GLY A 105 -9.13 -16.06 20.94
CA GLY A 105 -10.30 -15.66 20.15
C GLY A 105 -10.31 -14.15 19.87
N VAL A 106 -9.95 -13.33 20.85
CA VAL A 106 -9.85 -11.87 20.71
C VAL A 106 -8.80 -11.46 19.68
N THR A 107 -7.60 -12.04 19.71
CA THR A 107 -6.54 -11.72 18.74
C THR A 107 -6.90 -12.20 17.33
N VAL A 108 -7.51 -13.38 17.17
CA VAL A 108 -7.99 -13.88 15.89
C VAL A 108 -9.11 -12.98 15.35
N MET A 109 -10.05 -12.58 16.20
CA MET A 109 -11.11 -11.66 15.79
C MET A 109 -10.55 -10.29 15.39
N THR A 110 -9.52 -9.79 16.08
CA THR A 110 -8.81 -8.57 15.67
C THR A 110 -8.26 -8.70 14.26
N ALA A 111 -7.62 -9.82 13.92
CA ALA A 111 -7.13 -10.06 12.56
C ALA A 111 -8.26 -10.09 11.54
N ILE A 112 -9.37 -10.77 11.83
CA ILE A 112 -10.54 -10.87 10.94
C ILE A 112 -11.17 -9.49 10.70
N ILE A 113 -11.39 -8.71 11.77
CA ILE A 113 -11.95 -7.35 11.66
C ILE A 113 -11.00 -6.45 10.87
N ALA A 114 -9.68 -6.56 11.10
CA ALA A 114 -8.69 -5.79 10.35
C ALA A 114 -8.63 -6.19 8.86
N LEU A 115 -8.72 -7.48 8.53
CA LEU A 115 -8.84 -7.96 7.15
C LEU A 115 -10.07 -7.38 6.47
N ILE A 116 -11.24 -7.43 7.11
CA ILE A 116 -12.49 -6.93 6.55
C ILE A 116 -12.46 -5.39 6.45
N GLY A 117 -12.01 -4.72 7.52
CA GLY A 117 -11.91 -3.27 7.55
C GLY A 117 -10.95 -2.68 6.54
N HIS A 118 -9.92 -3.46 6.12
CA HIS A 118 -8.92 -3.02 5.14
C HIS A 118 -9.29 -3.34 3.69
N LEU A 119 -10.48 -3.86 3.43
CA LEU A 119 -10.95 -4.10 2.05
C LEU A 119 -11.03 -2.80 1.23
N ASP A 120 -11.18 -1.66 1.87
CA ASP A 120 -11.14 -0.35 1.21
C ASP A 120 -9.71 0.09 0.78
N GLY A 121 -8.67 -0.62 1.22
CA GLY A 121 -7.26 -0.25 1.01
C GLY A 121 -6.81 0.98 1.80
N GLY A 122 -7.65 1.53 2.68
CA GLY A 122 -7.40 2.72 3.48
C GLY A 122 -6.81 2.40 4.85
N GLY A 123 -5.56 2.79 5.11
CA GLY A 123 -4.96 2.52 6.43
C GLY A 123 -5.63 3.29 7.56
N ALA A 124 -6.00 4.55 7.32
CA ALA A 124 -6.65 5.39 8.31
C ALA A 124 -8.05 4.88 8.67
N SER A 125 -8.87 4.55 7.66
CA SER A 125 -10.21 3.99 7.85
C SER A 125 -10.16 2.69 8.64
N THR A 126 -9.23 1.79 8.31
CA THR A 126 -9.05 0.54 9.03
C THR A 126 -8.74 0.77 10.51
N PHE A 127 -7.81 1.68 10.85
CA PHE A 127 -7.49 1.96 12.25
C PHE A 127 -8.67 2.59 13.00
N LEU A 128 -9.43 3.49 12.37
CA LEU A 128 -10.64 4.08 12.93
C LEU A 128 -11.75 3.04 13.23
N ILE A 129 -11.73 1.92 12.53
CA ILE A 129 -12.66 0.81 12.75
C ILE A 129 -12.11 -0.17 13.81
N VAL A 130 -10.88 -0.65 13.60
CA VAL A 130 -10.32 -1.76 14.40
C VAL A 130 -9.98 -1.35 15.82
N VAL A 131 -9.33 -0.18 15.97
CA VAL A 131 -8.83 0.23 17.29
C VAL A 131 -9.98 0.55 18.25
N PRO A 132 -10.97 1.40 17.92
CA PRO A 132 -12.09 1.65 18.83
C PRO A 132 -12.94 0.40 19.12
N ALA A 133 -13.07 -0.52 18.15
CA ALA A 133 -13.83 -1.75 18.36
C ALA A 133 -13.13 -2.74 19.32
N MET A 134 -11.80 -2.86 19.22
CA MET A 134 -11.06 -3.92 19.94
C MET A 134 -10.31 -3.44 21.17
N LEU A 135 -9.90 -2.16 21.23
CA LEU A 135 -9.12 -1.63 22.35
C LEU A 135 -9.82 -1.77 23.71
N PRO A 136 -11.16 -1.51 23.85
CA PRO A 136 -11.85 -1.74 25.11
C PRO A 136 -11.80 -3.20 25.57
N VAL A 137 -11.91 -4.15 24.61
CA VAL A 137 -11.81 -5.58 24.88
C VAL A 137 -10.40 -5.95 25.36
N TYR A 138 -9.36 -5.39 24.69
CA TYR A 138 -7.97 -5.60 25.10
C TYR A 138 -7.69 -5.05 26.50
N LYS A 139 -8.18 -3.85 26.81
CA LYS A 139 -8.06 -3.24 28.14
C LYS A 139 -8.74 -4.10 29.20
N LYS A 140 -10.01 -4.49 28.98
CA LYS A 140 -10.80 -5.35 29.88
C LYS A 140 -10.12 -6.70 30.16
N MET A 141 -9.42 -7.25 29.18
CA MET A 141 -8.71 -8.53 29.29
C MET A 141 -7.22 -8.36 29.66
N HIS A 142 -6.77 -7.19 30.05
CA HIS A 142 -5.37 -6.89 30.38
C HIS A 142 -4.37 -7.28 29.30
N MET A 143 -4.79 -7.20 28.01
CA MET A 143 -3.96 -7.44 26.84
C MET A 143 -3.27 -6.13 26.42
N ARG A 144 -2.09 -6.24 25.81
CA ARG A 144 -1.32 -5.07 25.39
C ARG A 144 -1.91 -4.42 24.13
N PRO A 145 -2.10 -3.09 24.11
CA PRO A 145 -2.50 -2.36 22.90
C PRO A 145 -1.49 -2.53 21.75
N THR A 146 -0.19 -2.70 22.05
CA THR A 146 0.85 -2.99 21.04
C THR A 146 0.60 -4.33 20.33
N THR A 147 0.03 -5.32 21.01
CA THR A 147 -0.36 -6.60 20.39
C THR A 147 -1.55 -6.42 19.46
N LEU A 148 -2.55 -5.60 19.83
CA LEU A 148 -3.65 -5.21 18.95
C LEU A 148 -3.11 -4.62 17.65
N LEU A 149 -2.27 -3.59 17.76
CA LEU A 149 -1.67 -2.92 16.59
C LEU A 149 -0.86 -3.91 15.75
N ARG A 150 -0.02 -4.77 16.36
CA ARG A 150 0.78 -5.75 15.63
C ARG A 150 -0.07 -6.72 14.80
N VAL A 151 -1.16 -7.22 15.37
CA VAL A 151 -2.08 -8.11 14.66
C VAL A 151 -2.79 -7.38 13.53
N ALA A 152 -3.27 -6.16 13.79
CA ALA A 152 -3.97 -5.35 12.80
C ALA A 152 -3.06 -5.01 11.62
N VAL A 153 -1.82 -4.55 11.84
CA VAL A 153 -0.92 -4.12 10.76
C VAL A 153 -0.49 -5.27 9.85
N LEU A 154 -0.37 -6.49 10.37
CA LEU A 154 -0.10 -7.67 9.52
C LEU A 154 -1.29 -8.01 8.63
N ALA A 155 -2.51 -7.95 9.16
CA ALA A 155 -3.73 -8.14 8.37
C ALA A 155 -3.87 -7.08 7.26
N MET A 156 -3.66 -5.82 7.61
CA MET A 156 -3.65 -4.69 6.66
C MET A 156 -2.56 -4.86 5.60
N GLY A 157 -1.35 -5.28 6.00
CA GLY A 157 -0.23 -5.51 5.09
C GLY A 157 -0.53 -6.55 4.02
N VAL A 158 -1.20 -7.65 4.38
CA VAL A 158 -1.59 -8.70 3.43
C VAL A 158 -2.65 -8.18 2.44
N LEU A 159 -3.60 -7.35 2.89
CA LEU A 159 -4.61 -6.79 2.00
C LEU A 159 -4.09 -5.65 1.13
N ASN A 160 -2.95 -5.05 1.45
CA ASN A 160 -2.24 -4.14 0.56
C ASN A 160 -1.75 -4.79 -0.75
N LEU A 161 -1.84 -6.10 -0.89
CA LEU A 161 -1.58 -6.81 -2.16
C LEU A 161 -2.73 -6.66 -3.17
N MET A 162 -3.92 -6.20 -2.76
CA MET A 162 -5.07 -6.01 -3.65
C MET A 162 -4.79 -4.98 -4.75
N PRO A 163 -5.45 -5.11 -5.92
CA PRO A 163 -5.16 -4.27 -7.08
C PRO A 163 -5.54 -2.79 -6.91
N TRP A 164 -6.44 -2.47 -6.00
CA TRP A 164 -6.81 -1.10 -5.62
C TRP A 164 -6.06 -0.59 -4.39
N ALA A 165 -5.23 -1.41 -3.77
CA ALA A 165 -4.38 -0.96 -2.68
C ALA A 165 -3.19 -0.16 -3.23
N SER A 166 -2.89 0.90 -2.52
CA SER A 166 -1.92 1.92 -2.90
C SER A 166 -0.54 1.36 -3.34
N PRO A 167 0.10 0.42 -2.62
CA PRO A 167 1.40 -0.11 -3.03
C PRO A 167 1.36 -0.90 -4.35
N THR A 168 0.37 -1.78 -4.51
CA THR A 168 0.23 -2.63 -5.71
C THR A 168 -0.02 -1.79 -6.95
N MET A 169 -0.87 -0.75 -6.85
CA MET A 169 -1.12 0.18 -7.94
C MET A 169 0.13 0.95 -8.37
N ARG A 170 0.96 1.40 -7.41
CA ARG A 170 2.22 2.09 -7.72
C ARG A 170 3.19 1.20 -8.47
N ALA A 171 3.37 -0.03 -8.00
CA ALA A 171 4.25 -0.99 -8.65
C ALA A 171 3.75 -1.32 -10.07
N ALA A 172 2.45 -1.52 -10.26
CA ALA A 172 1.84 -1.75 -11.57
C ALA A 172 2.06 -0.57 -12.51
N SER A 173 1.89 0.67 -12.01
CA SER A 173 2.16 1.89 -12.77
C SER A 173 3.61 1.99 -13.23
N VAL A 174 4.57 1.66 -12.36
CA VAL A 174 6.01 1.63 -12.71
C VAL A 174 6.31 0.56 -13.76
N LEU A 175 5.67 -0.59 -13.68
CA LEU A 175 5.80 -1.66 -14.67
C LEU A 175 5.10 -1.33 -16.00
N GLY A 176 4.23 -0.31 -16.03
CA GLY A 176 3.41 0.04 -17.19
C GLY A 176 2.37 -1.03 -17.53
N ILE A 177 1.76 -1.66 -16.50
CA ILE A 177 0.74 -2.72 -16.62
C ILE A 177 -0.49 -2.39 -15.81
N GLU A 178 -1.60 -3.08 -16.06
CA GLU A 178 -2.81 -2.99 -15.24
C GLU A 178 -2.58 -3.59 -13.84
N ALA A 179 -3.11 -2.94 -12.82
CA ALA A 179 -2.98 -3.41 -11.44
C ALA A 179 -3.61 -4.80 -11.21
N GLY A 180 -4.67 -5.13 -11.94
CA GLY A 180 -5.29 -6.46 -11.93
C GLY A 180 -4.35 -7.56 -12.43
N GLN A 181 -3.54 -7.28 -13.45
CA GLN A 181 -2.56 -8.23 -13.98
C GLN A 181 -1.46 -8.54 -12.96
N LEU A 182 -0.95 -7.52 -12.25
CA LEU A 182 0.01 -7.73 -11.17
C LEU A 182 -0.63 -8.52 -10.03
N TRP A 183 -1.85 -8.16 -9.63
CA TRP A 183 -2.56 -8.84 -8.57
C TRP A 183 -2.85 -10.30 -8.89
N GLY A 184 -3.23 -10.63 -10.13
CA GLY A 184 -3.44 -12.02 -10.55
C GLY A 184 -2.26 -12.95 -10.20
N LYS A 185 -1.02 -12.44 -10.30
CA LYS A 185 0.18 -13.16 -9.85
C LYS A 185 0.36 -13.17 -8.32
N LEU A 186 -0.13 -12.15 -7.62
CA LEU A 186 0.00 -12.01 -6.17
C LEU A 186 -1.08 -12.77 -5.38
N ILE A 187 -2.20 -13.17 -6.00
CA ILE A 187 -3.30 -13.88 -5.32
C ILE A 187 -2.82 -15.09 -4.49
N PRO A 188 -1.97 -16.00 -4.99
CA PRO A 188 -1.50 -17.12 -4.18
C PRO A 188 -0.73 -16.67 -2.94
N VAL A 189 0.11 -15.64 -3.06
CA VAL A 189 0.86 -15.06 -1.93
C VAL A 189 -0.08 -14.37 -0.95
N GLN A 190 -1.12 -13.69 -1.43
CA GLN A 190 -2.13 -13.05 -0.60
C GLN A 190 -2.93 -14.06 0.21
N VAL A 191 -3.39 -15.14 -0.42
CA VAL A 191 -4.10 -16.23 0.28
C VAL A 191 -3.22 -16.88 1.34
N PHE A 192 -1.97 -17.19 1.00
CA PHE A 192 -0.99 -17.70 1.94
C PHE A 192 -0.76 -16.70 3.11
N GLY A 193 -0.60 -15.43 2.78
CA GLY A 193 -0.42 -14.36 3.77
C GLY A 193 -1.61 -14.22 4.73
N ILE A 194 -2.85 -14.38 4.25
CA ILE A 194 -4.06 -14.39 5.10
C ILE A 194 -3.99 -15.56 6.11
N VAL A 195 -3.67 -16.76 5.64
CA VAL A 195 -3.52 -17.93 6.52
C VAL A 195 -2.41 -17.70 7.56
N LEU A 196 -1.26 -17.20 7.10
CA LEU A 196 -0.13 -16.88 7.98
C LEU A 196 -0.48 -15.77 8.99
N CYS A 197 -1.26 -14.76 8.59
CA CYS A 197 -1.76 -13.71 9.47
C CYS A 197 -2.67 -14.27 10.57
N LEU A 198 -3.59 -15.16 10.24
CA LEU A 198 -4.45 -15.83 11.23
C LEU A 198 -3.63 -16.71 12.17
N ALA A 199 -2.65 -17.45 11.65
CA ALA A 199 -1.71 -18.22 12.48
C ALA A 199 -0.90 -17.30 13.43
N HIS A 200 -0.44 -16.13 12.93
CA HIS A 200 0.22 -15.13 13.77
C HIS A 200 -0.71 -14.59 14.86
N ALA A 201 -1.99 -14.34 14.54
CA ALA A 201 -2.98 -13.89 15.52
C ALA A 201 -3.16 -14.93 16.65
N VAL A 202 -3.20 -16.22 16.32
CA VAL A 202 -3.21 -17.31 17.33
C VAL A 202 -1.96 -17.25 18.20
N LEU A 203 -0.76 -17.14 17.59
CA LEU A 203 0.51 -17.02 18.33
C LEU A 203 0.52 -15.81 19.26
N ALA A 204 0.03 -14.65 18.78
CA ALA A 204 -0.09 -13.44 19.57
C ALA A 204 -1.01 -13.64 20.79
N GLY A 205 -2.15 -14.32 20.60
CA GLY A 205 -3.07 -14.68 21.68
C GLY A 205 -2.45 -15.64 22.70
N VAL A 206 -1.70 -16.65 22.24
CA VAL A 206 -0.95 -17.56 23.12
C VAL A 206 0.10 -16.79 23.94
N GLN A 207 0.80 -15.83 23.33
CA GLN A 207 1.77 -14.98 24.04
C GLN A 207 1.11 -14.13 25.12
N GLU A 208 -0.03 -13.49 24.83
CA GLU A 208 -0.80 -12.71 25.81
C GLU A 208 -1.32 -13.61 26.94
N LYS A 209 -1.88 -14.80 26.61
CA LYS A 209 -2.34 -15.77 27.61
C LYS A 209 -1.20 -16.24 28.54
N LYS A 210 -0.01 -16.55 27.99
CA LYS A 210 1.18 -16.92 28.77
C LYS A 210 1.64 -15.79 29.69
N ARG A 211 1.43 -14.54 29.31
CA ARG A 211 1.72 -13.35 30.12
C ARG A 211 0.74 -13.19 31.29
N GLY A 212 -0.38 -13.91 31.28
CA GLY A 212 -1.43 -13.87 32.31
C GLY A 212 -2.60 -12.94 31.96
N ALA A 213 -2.75 -12.53 30.68
CA ALA A 213 -3.92 -11.80 30.22
C ALA A 213 -5.17 -12.70 30.20
N GLY A 214 -6.35 -12.09 30.39
CA GLY A 214 -7.66 -12.73 30.42
C GLY A 214 -8.50 -12.24 31.59
N LEU A 215 -9.82 -12.40 31.55
CA LEU A 215 -10.74 -11.95 32.61
C LEU A 215 -10.47 -12.61 33.98
N HIS A 216 -9.97 -13.83 33.98
CA HIS A 216 -9.59 -14.61 35.17
C HIS A 216 -8.08 -14.94 35.14
N GLY A 217 -7.28 -14.12 34.46
CA GLY A 217 -5.83 -14.32 34.38
C GLY A 217 -5.11 -13.69 35.59
N LYS A 218 -3.86 -14.08 35.79
CA LYS A 218 -3.01 -13.54 36.90
C LYS A 218 -2.94 -12.00 36.93
N LEU A 219 -3.08 -11.33 35.78
CA LEU A 219 -3.10 -9.87 35.70
C LEU A 219 -4.43 -9.28 36.16
N ALA A 220 -5.55 -9.97 35.92
CA ALA A 220 -6.87 -9.57 36.44
C ALA A 220 -6.95 -9.73 37.95
N GLU A 221 -6.39 -10.81 38.49
CA GLU A 221 -6.31 -11.06 39.96
C GLU A 221 -5.45 -9.99 40.63
N ALA A 222 -4.36 -9.55 39.99
CA ALA A 222 -3.51 -8.47 40.51
C ALA A 222 -4.17 -7.09 40.40
N ALA A 223 -5.02 -6.86 39.37
CA ALA A 223 -5.73 -5.60 39.15
C ALA A 223 -7.04 -5.47 39.94
N GLY A 224 -7.60 -6.57 40.44
CA GLY A 224 -8.83 -6.60 41.25
C GLY A 224 -8.75 -5.83 42.58
N ALA A 225 -7.64 -5.14 42.84
CA ALA A 225 -7.45 -4.20 43.93
C ALA A 225 -7.64 -2.72 43.52
N VAL A 226 -7.89 -2.41 42.24
CA VAL A 226 -8.01 -1.03 41.73
C VAL A 226 -9.12 -0.94 40.67
N ASP A 227 -10.24 -0.44 41.10
CA ASP A 227 -11.32 0.30 40.43
C ASP A 227 -11.98 -0.21 39.14
N ALA A 228 -13.24 -0.55 39.32
CA ALA A 228 -14.31 -0.36 38.36
C ALA A 228 -14.52 1.16 38.12
N ALA A 229 -13.86 1.75 37.12
CA ALA A 229 -14.14 3.08 36.68
C ALA A 229 -14.01 3.20 35.17
N GLU A 230 -15.06 3.77 34.60
CA GLU A 230 -15.20 4.33 33.26
C GLU A 230 -15.44 3.35 32.12
N GLU A 231 -16.68 2.89 32.02
CA GLU A 231 -17.33 2.65 30.73
C GLU A 231 -17.43 4.01 30.00
N GLU A 232 -16.42 4.37 29.22
CA GLU A 232 -16.59 5.40 28.20
C GLU A 232 -17.58 4.84 27.17
N GLN A 233 -18.82 5.28 27.27
CA GLN A 233 -19.79 5.19 26.22
C GLN A 233 -19.25 5.90 24.98
N HIS A 234 -18.70 5.17 24.05
CA HIS A 234 -18.62 5.67 22.67
C HIS A 234 -20.06 5.89 22.20
N GLN A 235 -20.52 7.16 22.27
CA GLN A 235 -21.66 7.60 21.50
C GLN A 235 -21.38 7.23 20.04
N LYS A 236 -22.10 6.22 19.55
CA LYS A 236 -22.27 6.02 18.12
C LYS A 236 -22.96 7.27 17.60
N ASP A 237 -22.19 8.15 16.95
CA ASP A 237 -22.79 9.13 16.06
C ASP A 237 -23.65 8.32 15.08
N GLU A 238 -24.96 8.50 15.13
CA GLU A 238 -25.88 7.86 14.18
C GLU A 238 -25.47 8.29 12.78
N ASN A 239 -24.94 7.36 12.01
CA ASN A 239 -24.53 7.62 10.64
C ASN A 239 -25.79 7.91 9.79
N GLU A 240 -26.10 9.18 9.58
CA GLU A 240 -27.24 9.69 8.80
C GLU A 240 -27.35 9.02 7.41
N TYR A 241 -26.21 8.56 6.88
CA TYR A 241 -26.11 7.97 5.54
C TYR A 241 -26.22 6.45 5.55
N ALA A 242 -26.26 5.80 6.71
CA ALA A 242 -26.37 4.35 6.80
C ALA A 242 -27.64 3.82 6.13
N ARG A 243 -27.49 2.70 5.42
CA ARG A 243 -28.56 2.01 4.68
C ARG A 243 -28.61 0.52 5.06
N PRO A 244 -28.86 0.19 6.33
CA PRO A 244 -28.78 -1.19 6.82
C PRO A 244 -29.75 -2.13 6.10
N LYS A 245 -30.88 -1.63 5.58
CA LYS A 245 -31.83 -2.41 4.77
C LYS A 245 -31.26 -2.84 3.43
N LEU A 246 -30.27 -2.12 2.89
CA LEU A 246 -29.60 -2.42 1.62
C LEU A 246 -28.30 -3.21 1.81
N PHE A 247 -28.04 -3.71 3.00
CA PHE A 247 -26.82 -4.47 3.33
C PHE A 247 -26.57 -5.62 2.36
N VAL A 248 -27.59 -6.44 2.06
CA VAL A 248 -27.46 -7.58 1.13
C VAL A 248 -27.10 -7.10 -0.27
N PHE A 249 -27.75 -6.03 -0.75
CA PHE A 249 -27.41 -5.42 -2.04
C PHE A 249 -25.95 -4.95 -2.07
N ASN A 250 -25.51 -4.23 -1.04
CA ASN A 250 -24.14 -3.67 -0.96
C ASN A 250 -23.08 -4.78 -0.91
N ILE A 251 -23.33 -5.88 -0.18
CA ILE A 251 -22.45 -7.06 -0.18
C ILE A 251 -22.41 -7.72 -1.56
N CYS A 252 -23.57 -7.98 -2.18
CA CYS A 252 -23.63 -8.59 -3.51
C CYS A 252 -22.93 -7.72 -4.56
N LEU A 253 -23.11 -6.40 -4.50
CA LEU A 253 -22.44 -5.45 -5.39
C LEU A 253 -20.93 -5.48 -5.20
N THR A 254 -20.45 -5.51 -3.95
CA THR A 254 -19.01 -5.61 -3.64
C THR A 254 -18.40 -6.90 -4.17
N ILE A 255 -19.09 -8.04 -3.95
CA ILE A 255 -18.65 -9.33 -4.49
C ILE A 255 -18.64 -9.30 -6.02
N ALA A 256 -19.65 -8.71 -6.67
CA ALA A 256 -19.71 -8.60 -8.13
C ALA A 256 -18.53 -7.75 -8.69
N VAL A 257 -18.22 -6.62 -8.07
CA VAL A 257 -17.07 -5.78 -8.45
C VAL A 257 -15.76 -6.56 -8.34
N ILE A 258 -15.55 -7.26 -7.21
CA ILE A 258 -14.35 -8.08 -7.01
C ILE A 258 -14.30 -9.25 -8.02
N ALA A 259 -15.41 -9.92 -8.27
CA ALA A 259 -15.48 -11.01 -9.26
C ALA A 259 -15.14 -10.53 -10.69
N MET A 260 -15.61 -9.33 -11.07
CA MET A 260 -15.25 -8.72 -12.36
C MET A 260 -13.76 -8.39 -12.44
N LEU A 261 -13.12 -7.98 -11.34
CA LEU A 261 -11.67 -7.75 -11.29
C LEU A 261 -10.89 -9.05 -11.44
N VAL A 262 -11.31 -10.13 -10.76
CA VAL A 262 -10.68 -11.47 -10.89
C VAL A 262 -10.84 -12.03 -12.30
N TRP A 263 -11.96 -11.72 -12.96
CA TRP A 263 -12.21 -12.16 -14.33
C TRP A 263 -11.25 -11.53 -15.36
N ASP A 264 -10.65 -10.38 -15.06
CA ASP A 264 -9.61 -9.67 -15.84
C ASP A 264 -9.95 -9.50 -17.35
N LYS A 265 -11.24 -9.28 -17.66
CA LYS A 265 -11.71 -9.01 -19.04
C LYS A 265 -11.89 -7.52 -19.31
N PHE A 266 -11.92 -6.72 -18.28
CA PHE A 266 -12.09 -5.28 -18.32
C PHE A 266 -10.92 -4.57 -17.63
N PRO A 267 -10.57 -3.34 -18.05
CA PRO A 267 -9.61 -2.54 -17.29
C PRO A 267 -10.02 -2.43 -15.82
N SER A 268 -9.08 -2.54 -14.90
CA SER A 268 -9.33 -2.68 -13.45
C SER A 268 -10.17 -1.54 -12.85
N TYR A 269 -10.16 -0.35 -13.46
CA TYR A 269 -10.98 0.80 -13.00
C TYR A 269 -12.47 0.66 -13.35
N PHE A 270 -12.82 -0.06 -14.42
CA PHE A 270 -14.20 -0.13 -14.94
C PHE A 270 -15.18 -0.83 -13.99
N PRO A 271 -14.85 -1.98 -13.36
CA PRO A 271 -15.70 -2.57 -12.33
C PRO A 271 -16.05 -1.59 -11.20
N PHE A 272 -15.09 -0.79 -10.75
CA PHE A 272 -15.35 0.23 -9.72
C PHE A 272 -16.23 1.38 -10.21
N MET A 273 -16.06 1.83 -11.45
CA MET A 273 -16.94 2.84 -12.05
C MET A 273 -18.40 2.37 -12.05
N LEU A 274 -18.64 1.13 -12.51
CA LEU A 274 -19.97 0.51 -12.47
C LEU A 274 -20.48 0.36 -11.04
N GLY A 275 -19.60 -0.09 -10.11
CA GLY A 275 -19.92 -0.22 -8.70
C GLY A 275 -20.36 1.10 -8.06
N VAL A 276 -19.62 2.19 -8.31
CA VAL A 276 -19.99 3.54 -7.82
C VAL A 276 -21.32 3.99 -8.39
N ALA A 277 -21.53 3.82 -9.69
CA ALA A 277 -22.82 4.18 -10.32
C ALA A 277 -24.01 3.42 -9.72
N ALA A 278 -23.87 2.09 -9.58
CA ALA A 278 -24.92 1.25 -8.98
C ALA A 278 -25.15 1.60 -7.49
N ALA A 279 -24.05 1.80 -6.73
CA ALA A 279 -24.12 2.16 -5.33
C ALA A 279 -24.84 3.50 -5.10
N LEU A 280 -24.54 4.52 -5.88
CA LEU A 280 -25.19 5.84 -5.78
C LEU A 280 -26.66 5.79 -6.18
N LEU A 281 -26.98 5.08 -7.27
CA LEU A 281 -28.35 4.97 -7.75
C LEU A 281 -29.29 4.25 -6.76
N VAL A 282 -28.78 3.23 -6.06
CA VAL A 282 -29.60 2.41 -5.17
C VAL A 282 -29.59 2.95 -3.74
N ASN A 283 -28.43 3.35 -3.20
CA ASN A 283 -28.36 3.81 -1.80
C ASN A 283 -28.74 5.29 -1.65
N TYR A 284 -28.53 6.12 -2.67
CA TYR A 284 -28.63 7.59 -2.57
C TYR A 284 -29.34 8.20 -3.79
N THR A 285 -30.63 7.87 -3.96
CA THR A 285 -31.45 8.23 -5.14
C THR A 285 -31.47 9.72 -5.47
N PRO A 286 -31.59 10.70 -4.50
CA PRO A 286 -31.61 12.12 -4.84
C PRO A 286 -30.24 12.63 -5.36
N ILE A 287 -30.22 13.34 -6.49
CA ILE A 287 -28.98 13.89 -7.08
C ILE A 287 -28.17 14.73 -6.08
N LYS A 288 -28.86 15.51 -5.22
CA LYS A 288 -28.18 16.31 -4.19
C LYS A 288 -27.38 15.42 -3.23
N LEU A 289 -27.95 14.25 -2.88
CA LEU A 289 -27.31 13.30 -1.97
C LEU A 289 -26.16 12.56 -2.66
N GLN A 290 -26.32 12.19 -3.94
CA GLN A 290 -25.22 11.62 -4.74
C GLN A 290 -24.01 12.56 -4.81
N LYS A 291 -24.23 13.85 -5.10
CA LYS A 291 -23.18 14.88 -5.08
C LYS A 291 -22.53 15.00 -3.71
N LYS A 292 -23.32 14.95 -2.63
CA LYS A 292 -22.81 15.01 -1.25
C LYS A 292 -21.88 13.82 -0.95
N MET A 293 -22.27 12.61 -1.36
CA MET A 293 -21.45 11.40 -1.17
C MET A 293 -20.13 11.47 -1.95
N ILE A 294 -20.17 11.89 -3.21
CA ILE A 294 -18.94 12.09 -4.01
C ILE A 294 -18.03 13.14 -3.34
N ASN A 295 -18.56 14.30 -2.95
CA ASN A 295 -17.77 15.36 -2.33
C ASN A 295 -17.15 14.93 -0.99
N ARG A 296 -17.80 14.07 -0.23
CA ARG A 296 -17.30 13.54 1.04
C ARG A 296 -15.99 12.78 0.88
N HIS A 297 -15.84 12.05 -0.22
CA HIS A 297 -14.65 11.23 -0.53
C HIS A 297 -13.73 11.89 -1.57
N ALA A 298 -14.07 13.07 -2.07
CA ALA A 298 -13.30 13.78 -3.09
C ALA A 298 -11.90 14.18 -2.60
N GLY A 299 -11.76 14.60 -1.34
CA GLY A 299 -10.47 15.03 -0.78
C GLY A 299 -9.40 13.93 -0.85
N PRO A 300 -9.60 12.77 -0.23
CA PRO A 300 -8.67 11.63 -0.33
C PRO A 300 -8.41 11.19 -1.78
N ALA A 301 -9.47 11.11 -2.61
CA ALA A 301 -9.33 10.74 -4.01
C ALA A 301 -8.45 11.73 -4.80
N LEU A 302 -8.64 13.05 -4.59
CA LEU A 302 -7.85 14.09 -5.24
C LEU A 302 -6.40 14.10 -4.78
N MET A 303 -6.12 13.93 -3.49
CA MET A 303 -4.76 13.87 -2.96
C MET A 303 -3.97 12.73 -3.61
N MET A 304 -4.57 11.55 -3.71
CA MET A 304 -3.93 10.40 -4.33
C MET A 304 -3.77 10.57 -5.84
N CYS A 305 -4.80 11.11 -6.52
CA CYS A 305 -4.72 11.40 -7.94
C CYS A 305 -3.60 12.42 -8.25
N SER A 306 -3.46 13.47 -7.43
CA SER A 306 -2.39 14.45 -7.59
C SER A 306 -0.99 13.85 -7.43
N THR A 307 -0.82 12.90 -6.51
CA THR A 307 0.44 12.17 -6.34
C THR A 307 0.76 11.31 -7.56
N LEU A 308 -0.24 10.60 -8.11
CA LEU A 308 -0.08 9.81 -9.34
C LEU A 308 0.27 10.70 -10.55
N MET A 309 -0.34 11.87 -10.66
CA MET A 309 -0.02 12.83 -11.74
C MET A 309 1.42 13.39 -11.58
N GLY A 310 1.86 13.67 -10.35
CA GLY A 310 3.25 14.02 -10.08
C GLY A 310 4.20 12.87 -10.45
N ALA A 311 3.87 11.64 -10.07
CA ALA A 311 4.64 10.46 -10.42
C ALA A 311 4.69 10.22 -11.95
N ALA A 312 3.67 10.62 -12.70
CA ALA A 312 3.70 10.58 -14.17
C ALA A 312 4.82 11.45 -14.74
N VAL A 313 5.03 12.65 -14.19
CA VAL A 313 6.14 13.54 -14.58
C VAL A 313 7.48 12.93 -14.21
N LEU A 314 7.61 12.44 -12.97
CA LEU A 314 8.82 11.77 -12.47
C LEU A 314 9.19 10.57 -13.36
N MET A 315 8.25 9.66 -13.59
CA MET A 315 8.47 8.48 -14.42
C MET A 315 8.79 8.86 -15.87
N GLY A 316 8.08 9.82 -16.43
CA GLY A 316 8.34 10.32 -17.79
C GLY A 316 9.81 10.72 -17.95
N ILE A 317 10.33 11.56 -17.06
CA ILE A 317 11.66 12.12 -17.17
C ILE A 317 12.76 11.13 -16.76
N LEU A 318 12.53 10.32 -15.72
CA LEU A 318 13.58 9.42 -15.21
C LEU A 318 13.58 8.05 -15.90
N VAL A 319 12.39 7.46 -16.16
CA VAL A 319 12.27 6.03 -16.55
C VAL A 319 12.14 5.85 -18.06
N TYR A 320 11.52 6.80 -18.75
CA TYR A 320 11.37 6.73 -20.19
C TYR A 320 12.62 7.20 -20.93
N GLY A 321 12.95 6.53 -22.01
CA GLY A 321 13.93 6.92 -23.01
C GLY A 321 13.31 6.87 -24.40
N PHE A 322 14.10 6.77 -25.45
CA PHE A 322 13.64 6.68 -26.82
C PHE A 322 14.07 5.37 -27.47
N ASN A 323 13.13 4.64 -28.07
CA ASN A 323 13.44 3.48 -28.88
C ASN A 323 14.02 3.87 -30.25
N ALA A 324 14.41 2.88 -31.06
CA ALA A 324 14.98 3.09 -32.39
C ALA A 324 14.03 3.88 -33.33
N ASN A 325 12.73 3.85 -33.10
CA ASN A 325 11.73 4.60 -33.88
C ASN A 325 11.48 6.02 -33.36
N GLY A 326 12.22 6.49 -32.35
CA GLY A 326 12.04 7.81 -31.75
C GLY A 326 10.78 7.98 -30.91
N ALA A 327 10.12 6.88 -30.50
CA ALA A 327 9.00 6.91 -29.59
C ALA A 327 9.48 6.78 -28.13
N ALA A 328 8.81 7.50 -27.20
CA ALA A 328 9.07 7.37 -25.79
C ALA A 328 8.72 5.95 -25.33
N ALA A 329 9.65 5.26 -24.68
CA ALA A 329 9.49 3.88 -24.25
C ALA A 329 10.29 3.60 -22.97
N ILE A 330 9.81 2.65 -22.18
CA ILE A 330 10.59 2.09 -21.06
C ILE A 330 11.55 1.04 -21.63
N ALA A 331 12.79 1.06 -21.19
CA ALA A 331 13.79 0.06 -21.59
C ALA A 331 13.32 -1.34 -21.12
N LYS A 332 13.22 -2.28 -22.07
CA LYS A 332 12.89 -3.68 -21.81
C LYS A 332 13.91 -4.59 -22.47
N PRO A 333 14.16 -5.81 -21.96
CA PRO A 333 15.01 -6.78 -22.65
C PRO A 333 14.55 -6.98 -24.11
N GLY A 334 15.48 -6.89 -25.06
CA GLY A 334 15.18 -7.04 -26.49
C GLY A 334 14.65 -5.78 -27.19
N VAL A 335 14.47 -4.66 -26.50
CA VAL A 335 14.11 -3.38 -27.12
C VAL A 335 15.39 -2.54 -27.27
N GLU A 336 15.77 -2.25 -28.52
CA GLU A 336 16.88 -1.35 -28.81
C GLU A 336 16.49 0.09 -28.51
N MET A 337 17.28 0.76 -27.67
CA MET A 337 17.05 2.14 -27.26
C MET A 337 18.04 3.04 -28.02
N ALA A 338 17.49 3.99 -28.81
CA ALA A 338 18.29 5.02 -29.47
C ALA A 338 18.84 6.04 -28.46
N LYS A 339 18.12 6.27 -27.36
CA LYS A 339 18.53 7.14 -26.27
C LYS A 339 18.09 6.54 -24.94
N THR A 340 19.05 6.26 -24.07
CA THR A 340 18.82 5.62 -22.77
C THR A 340 18.10 6.56 -21.80
N SER A 341 17.33 5.99 -20.86
CA SER A 341 16.67 6.76 -19.81
C SER A 341 17.68 7.19 -18.72
N VAL A 342 17.31 8.18 -17.92
CA VAL A 342 18.13 8.62 -16.77
C VAL A 342 18.36 7.45 -15.81
N VAL A 343 17.32 6.66 -15.51
CA VAL A 343 17.41 5.50 -14.62
C VAL A 343 18.33 4.41 -15.19
N THR A 344 18.36 4.19 -16.49
CA THR A 344 19.32 3.26 -17.12
C THR A 344 20.76 3.70 -16.88
N ASN A 345 21.04 5.00 -17.04
CA ASN A 345 22.37 5.55 -16.78
C ASN A 345 22.75 5.48 -15.29
N MET A 346 21.81 5.66 -14.38
CA MET A 346 22.02 5.44 -12.94
C MET A 346 22.36 3.97 -12.63
N ALA A 347 21.63 3.04 -13.23
CA ALA A 347 21.83 1.60 -13.05
C ALA A 347 23.21 1.16 -13.54
N GLN A 348 23.70 1.70 -14.66
CA GLN A 348 25.05 1.43 -15.16
C GLN A 348 26.14 1.81 -14.14
N ILE A 349 25.99 2.95 -13.46
CA ILE A 349 26.95 3.37 -12.42
C ILE A 349 26.97 2.36 -11.26
N ILE A 350 25.79 1.93 -10.79
CA ILE A 350 25.67 0.96 -9.68
C ILE A 350 26.20 -0.41 -10.09
N SER A 351 25.90 -0.86 -11.32
CA SER A 351 26.33 -2.17 -11.81
C SER A 351 27.85 -2.32 -11.92
N MET A 352 28.59 -1.22 -12.07
CA MET A 352 30.05 -1.23 -12.07
C MET A 352 30.68 -1.60 -10.71
N VAL A 353 29.96 -1.36 -9.61
CA VAL A 353 30.44 -1.60 -8.24
C VAL A 353 29.72 -2.75 -7.54
N MET A 354 28.59 -3.19 -8.08
CA MET A 354 27.77 -4.25 -7.48
C MET A 354 28.33 -5.63 -7.84
N PRO A 355 28.58 -6.52 -6.86
CA PRO A 355 28.98 -7.90 -7.14
C PRO A 355 27.89 -8.64 -7.93
N ALA A 356 28.29 -9.42 -8.95
CA ALA A 356 27.38 -10.14 -9.84
C ALA A 356 26.39 -11.05 -9.07
N ALA A 357 26.86 -11.72 -8.02
CA ALA A 357 26.01 -12.56 -7.17
C ALA A 357 24.86 -11.79 -6.50
N LEU A 358 25.09 -10.54 -6.07
CA LEU A 358 24.03 -9.71 -5.50
C LEU A 358 23.06 -9.22 -6.60
N GLY A 359 23.61 -8.88 -7.78
CA GLY A 359 22.80 -8.42 -8.91
C GLY A 359 21.88 -9.49 -9.45
N GLN A 360 22.33 -10.73 -9.59
CA GLN A 360 21.52 -11.86 -10.06
C GLN A 360 20.41 -12.25 -9.08
N HIS A 361 20.64 -12.08 -7.77
CA HIS A 361 19.65 -12.35 -6.73
C HIS A 361 18.98 -11.07 -6.18
N LEU A 362 18.97 -9.99 -6.96
CA LEU A 362 18.45 -8.69 -6.55
C LEU A 362 17.02 -8.75 -6.00
N PRO A 363 16.06 -9.55 -6.53
CA PRO A 363 14.72 -9.66 -5.94
C PRO A 363 14.74 -10.13 -4.48
N LEU A 364 15.60 -11.08 -4.14
CA LEU A 364 15.72 -11.58 -2.76
C LEU A 364 16.41 -10.57 -1.86
N VAL A 365 17.46 -9.92 -2.35
CA VAL A 365 18.20 -8.89 -1.60
C VAL A 365 17.30 -7.72 -1.25
N ILE A 366 16.60 -7.16 -2.24
CA ILE A 366 15.69 -6.03 -2.00
C ILE A 366 14.48 -6.44 -1.17
N GLY A 367 13.97 -7.66 -1.33
CA GLY A 367 12.91 -8.22 -0.51
C GLY A 367 13.27 -8.24 0.97
N ILE A 368 14.45 -8.74 1.33
CA ILE A 368 14.96 -8.76 2.71
C ILE A 368 15.11 -7.32 3.25
N LEU A 369 15.63 -6.41 2.43
CA LEU A 369 15.84 -5.01 2.83
C LEU A 369 14.55 -4.18 2.86
N SER A 370 13.46 -4.64 2.25
CA SER A 370 12.21 -3.88 2.12
C SER A 370 11.63 -3.41 3.44
N VAL A 371 11.65 -4.25 4.48
CA VAL A 371 11.09 -3.90 5.80
C VAL A 371 11.97 -2.87 6.53
N PRO A 372 13.31 -3.03 6.64
CA PRO A 372 14.17 -1.97 7.14
C PRO A 372 14.03 -0.65 6.37
N LEU A 373 14.00 -0.70 5.04
CA LEU A 373 13.85 0.48 4.19
C LEU A 373 12.49 1.16 4.35
N ALA A 374 11.44 0.42 4.68
CA ALA A 374 10.12 0.97 4.95
C ALA A 374 10.09 1.94 6.13
N LEU A 375 11.03 1.84 7.07
CA LEU A 375 11.14 2.78 8.18
C LEU A 375 11.74 4.13 7.74
N CYS A 376 12.47 4.15 6.62
CA CYS A 376 13.16 5.34 6.11
C CYS A 376 12.43 5.99 4.94
N PHE A 377 11.68 5.21 4.16
CA PHE A 377 11.01 5.66 2.96
C PHE A 377 9.48 5.61 3.14
N ASP A 378 8.80 6.64 2.67
CA ASP A 378 7.36 6.57 2.49
C ASP A 378 7.00 5.61 1.33
N THR A 379 5.71 5.34 1.15
CA THR A 379 5.27 4.40 0.10
C THR A 379 5.47 4.95 -1.30
N ASP A 380 5.35 6.26 -1.48
CA ASP A 380 5.49 6.92 -2.77
C ASP A 380 6.92 6.86 -3.27
N SER A 381 7.88 7.31 -2.47
CA SER A 381 9.31 7.27 -2.80
C SER A 381 9.83 5.84 -2.97
N TYR A 382 9.34 4.90 -2.16
CA TYR A 382 9.75 3.52 -2.28
C TYR A 382 9.38 2.91 -3.64
N PHE A 383 8.20 3.18 -4.18
CA PHE A 383 7.76 2.61 -5.45
C PHE A 383 8.10 3.49 -6.65
N TYR A 384 8.04 4.82 -6.55
CA TYR A 384 8.29 5.68 -7.72
C TYR A 384 9.74 6.07 -7.90
N ASP A 385 10.52 6.18 -6.80
CA ASP A 385 11.94 6.52 -6.89
C ASP A 385 12.81 5.26 -6.94
N MET A 386 12.58 4.29 -6.02
CA MET A 386 13.48 3.16 -5.85
C MET A 386 13.17 2.00 -6.82
N LEU A 387 11.91 1.62 -7.02
CA LEU A 387 11.57 0.46 -7.85
C LEU A 387 12.09 0.59 -9.30
N PRO A 388 11.96 1.74 -10.01
CA PRO A 388 12.53 1.86 -11.35
C PRO A 388 14.04 1.67 -11.39
N VAL A 389 14.75 2.17 -10.37
CA VAL A 389 16.21 2.01 -10.25
C VAL A 389 16.57 0.54 -10.04
N MET A 390 15.84 -0.15 -9.15
CA MET A 390 16.07 -1.58 -8.91
C MET A 390 15.79 -2.42 -10.17
N ILE A 391 14.75 -2.11 -10.93
CA ILE A 391 14.45 -2.76 -12.22
C ILE A 391 15.60 -2.54 -13.20
N ALA A 392 16.10 -1.33 -13.33
CA ALA A 392 17.19 -1.02 -14.27
C ALA A 392 18.52 -1.70 -13.84
N ILE A 393 18.82 -1.76 -12.54
CA ILE A 393 19.95 -2.52 -12.01
C ILE A 393 19.78 -4.02 -12.33
N GLY A 394 18.62 -4.58 -12.03
CA GLY A 394 18.33 -5.99 -12.31
C GLY A 394 18.48 -6.33 -13.78
N ALA A 395 18.02 -5.47 -14.68
CA ALA A 395 18.18 -5.63 -16.13
C ALA A 395 19.66 -5.71 -16.55
N SER A 396 20.57 -4.99 -15.89
CA SER A 396 22.01 -5.08 -16.13
C SER A 396 22.62 -6.44 -15.74
N PHE A 397 21.92 -7.21 -14.90
CA PHE A 397 22.32 -8.57 -14.49
C PHE A 397 21.41 -9.65 -15.06
N GLY A 398 20.56 -9.33 -16.05
CA GLY A 398 19.63 -10.26 -16.70
C GLY A 398 18.40 -10.61 -15.88
N VAL A 399 18.09 -9.86 -14.82
CA VAL A 399 16.90 -10.06 -13.98
C VAL A 399 15.73 -9.29 -14.55
N GLU A 400 14.59 -9.95 -14.71
CA GLU A 400 13.35 -9.34 -15.20
C GLU A 400 12.75 -8.36 -14.17
N ALA A 401 11.95 -7.40 -14.66
CA ALA A 401 11.29 -6.40 -13.83
C ALA A 401 10.25 -6.97 -12.86
N TYR A 402 9.50 -8.00 -13.30
CA TYR A 402 8.42 -8.59 -12.51
C TYR A 402 8.87 -9.19 -11.18
N PRO A 403 9.88 -10.06 -11.10
CA PRO A 403 10.38 -10.59 -9.83
C PRO A 403 10.79 -9.51 -8.84
N ILE A 404 11.44 -8.44 -9.32
CA ILE A 404 11.86 -7.32 -8.47
C ILE A 404 10.64 -6.61 -7.90
N ALA A 405 9.66 -6.27 -8.75
CA ALA A 405 8.44 -5.62 -8.32
C ALA A 405 7.62 -6.48 -7.35
N ILE A 406 7.50 -7.79 -7.60
CA ILE A 406 6.81 -8.75 -6.71
C ILE A 406 7.50 -8.79 -5.35
N ALA A 407 8.82 -8.94 -5.29
CA ALA A 407 9.56 -8.95 -4.03
C ALA A 407 9.36 -7.66 -3.24
N MET A 408 9.46 -6.50 -3.92
CA MET A 408 9.26 -5.20 -3.29
C MET A 408 7.82 -5.01 -2.79
N VAL A 409 6.81 -5.40 -3.58
CA VAL A 409 5.39 -5.30 -3.18
C VAL A 409 5.10 -6.23 -2.01
N VAL A 410 5.45 -7.51 -2.09
CA VAL A 410 5.18 -8.50 -1.04
C VAL A 410 5.81 -8.09 0.29
N CYS A 411 7.10 -7.73 0.27
CA CYS A 411 7.83 -7.47 1.51
C CYS A 411 7.52 -6.09 2.09
N ARG A 412 7.42 -5.03 1.26
CA ARG A 412 7.14 -3.66 1.71
C ARG A 412 5.76 -3.52 2.33
N ASN A 413 4.76 -4.22 1.79
CA ASN A 413 3.38 -4.09 2.26
C ASN A 413 3.21 -4.51 3.71
N CYS A 414 3.89 -5.55 4.16
CA CYS A 414 3.87 -5.97 5.55
C CYS A 414 4.32 -4.87 6.50
N ALA A 415 5.25 -4.01 6.08
CA ALA A 415 5.84 -2.95 6.89
C ALA A 415 5.17 -1.57 6.73
N THR A 416 4.14 -1.45 5.88
CA THR A 416 3.51 -0.16 5.61
C THR A 416 3.07 0.55 6.89
N PHE A 417 2.40 -0.16 7.78
CA PHE A 417 1.77 0.41 8.97
C PHE A 417 2.59 0.30 10.27
N ILE A 418 3.88 -0.03 10.15
CA ILE A 418 4.86 0.17 11.24
C ILE A 418 5.78 1.36 10.97
N SER A 419 5.72 1.92 9.77
CA SER A 419 6.58 3.01 9.33
C SER A 419 6.12 4.35 9.93
N PRO A 420 7.03 5.12 10.54
CA PRO A 420 6.73 6.47 11.01
C PRO A 420 6.48 7.46 9.85
N MET A 421 6.87 7.08 8.63
CA MET A 421 6.68 7.87 7.42
C MET A 421 5.26 7.76 6.85
N VAL A 422 4.42 6.89 7.40
CA VAL A 422 3.04 6.65 6.94
C VAL A 422 2.06 7.31 7.93
N PRO A 423 1.29 8.33 7.51
CA PRO A 423 0.39 9.05 8.42
C PRO A 423 -0.66 8.16 9.11
N ALA A 424 -1.13 7.10 8.43
CA ALA A 424 -2.06 6.15 9.03
C ALA A 424 -1.47 5.42 10.24
N THR A 425 -0.15 5.16 10.26
CA THR A 425 0.54 4.59 11.42
C THR A 425 0.41 5.51 12.64
N LEU A 426 0.64 6.81 12.43
CA LEU A 426 0.54 7.81 13.51
C LEU A 426 -0.88 7.91 14.06
N LEU A 427 -1.90 7.80 13.19
CA LEU A 427 -3.29 7.72 13.62
C LEU A 427 -3.56 6.46 14.45
N GLY A 428 -3.10 5.29 13.97
CA GLY A 428 -3.32 4.02 14.67
C GLY A 428 -2.71 3.98 16.06
N ILE A 429 -1.47 4.45 16.21
CA ILE A 429 -0.79 4.52 17.51
C ILE A 429 -1.46 5.55 18.44
N GLY A 430 -1.88 6.71 17.90
CA GLY A 430 -2.61 7.71 18.67
C GLY A 430 -3.95 7.21 19.21
N LEU A 431 -4.73 6.47 18.38
CA LEU A 431 -5.99 5.85 18.82
C LEU A 431 -5.78 4.75 19.87
N ALA A 432 -4.68 4.03 19.81
CA ALA A 432 -4.36 2.95 20.74
C ALA A 432 -3.61 3.44 21.98
N ASP A 433 -3.27 4.72 22.05
CA ASP A 433 -2.44 5.33 23.11
C ASP A 433 -1.11 4.58 23.28
N VAL A 434 -0.39 4.39 22.18
CA VAL A 434 0.88 3.65 22.09
C VAL A 434 1.96 4.55 21.52
N ASP A 435 3.16 4.54 22.13
CA ASP A 435 4.31 5.22 21.55
C ASP A 435 4.78 4.53 20.25
N ILE A 436 5.17 5.33 19.26
CA ILE A 436 5.69 4.81 17.97
C ILE A 436 6.88 3.88 18.17
N LYS A 437 7.75 4.17 19.11
CA LYS A 437 8.92 3.36 19.46
C LYS A 437 8.51 1.97 19.96
N ASP A 438 7.48 1.91 20.83
CA ASP A 438 6.98 0.65 21.37
C ASP A 438 6.24 -0.15 20.31
N HIS A 439 5.49 0.51 19.43
CA HIS A 439 4.85 -0.13 18.28
C HIS A 439 5.89 -0.76 17.34
N ILE A 440 6.92 0.00 16.93
CA ILE A 440 8.00 -0.51 16.08
C ILE A 440 8.73 -1.67 16.78
N LYS A 441 9.13 -1.49 18.04
CA LYS A 441 9.86 -2.52 18.82
C LYS A 441 9.07 -3.82 18.95
N CYS A 442 7.76 -3.73 19.17
CA CYS A 442 6.88 -4.90 19.29
C CYS A 442 6.63 -5.58 17.94
N SER A 443 6.55 -4.81 16.85
CA SER A 443 6.05 -5.30 15.56
C SER A 443 7.16 -5.64 14.56
N PHE A 444 8.31 -4.96 14.58
CA PHE A 444 9.33 -5.02 13.54
C PHE A 444 9.81 -6.44 13.24
N GLY A 445 10.22 -7.19 14.25
CA GLY A 445 10.73 -8.56 14.07
C GLY A 445 9.68 -9.51 13.48
N TYR A 446 8.42 -9.37 13.92
CA TYR A 446 7.32 -10.18 13.39
C TYR A 446 6.96 -9.82 11.96
N VAL A 447 6.88 -8.53 11.66
CA VAL A 447 6.60 -8.02 10.30
C VAL A 447 7.71 -8.43 9.34
N TRP A 448 8.97 -8.33 9.76
CA TRP A 448 10.11 -8.72 8.93
C TRP A 448 10.14 -10.24 8.70
N GLY A 449 9.98 -11.04 9.75
CA GLY A 449 9.87 -12.50 9.63
C GLY A 449 8.68 -12.91 8.74
N PHE A 450 7.53 -12.27 8.91
CA PHE A 450 6.35 -12.51 8.10
C PHE A 450 6.61 -12.21 6.60
N SER A 451 7.26 -11.09 6.30
CA SER A 451 7.61 -10.70 4.92
C SER A 451 8.56 -11.70 4.27
N ILE A 452 9.56 -12.19 5.02
CA ILE A 452 10.51 -13.20 4.55
C ILE A 452 9.79 -14.52 4.26
N ILE A 453 8.87 -14.96 5.12
CA ILE A 453 8.08 -16.19 4.90
C ILE A 453 7.22 -16.04 3.64
N CYS A 454 6.55 -14.90 3.44
CA CYS A 454 5.78 -14.63 2.22
C CYS A 454 6.68 -14.59 0.97
N MET A 455 7.88 -14.03 1.06
CA MET A 455 8.86 -14.00 -0.02
C MET A 455 9.37 -15.40 -0.37
N ILE A 456 9.69 -16.23 0.62
CA ILE A 456 10.09 -17.63 0.41
C ILE A 456 8.95 -18.40 -0.27
N PHE A 457 7.71 -18.22 0.18
CA PHE A 457 6.56 -18.83 -0.47
C PHE A 457 6.42 -18.37 -1.94
N ALA A 458 6.58 -17.07 -2.21
CA ALA A 458 6.57 -16.55 -3.58
C ALA A 458 7.67 -17.16 -4.46
N ALA A 459 8.86 -17.43 -3.89
CA ALA A 459 9.93 -18.11 -4.58
C ALA A 459 9.62 -19.59 -4.83
N ILE A 460 9.06 -20.32 -3.86
CA ILE A 460 8.65 -21.74 -4.00
C ILE A 460 7.63 -21.92 -5.13
N ILE A 461 6.69 -20.98 -5.28
CA ILE A 461 5.68 -21.05 -6.36
C ILE A 461 6.19 -20.48 -7.69
N GLY A 462 7.48 -20.14 -7.80
CA GLY A 462 8.14 -19.72 -9.05
C GLY A 462 7.90 -18.25 -9.44
N LEU A 463 7.43 -17.41 -8.53
CA LEU A 463 7.26 -15.97 -8.79
C LEU A 463 8.58 -15.19 -8.66
N LEU A 464 9.52 -15.70 -7.89
CA LEU A 464 10.85 -15.12 -7.70
C LEU A 464 11.91 -16.16 -8.11
N PRO A 465 12.96 -15.77 -8.86
CA PRO A 465 14.09 -16.65 -9.12
C PRO A 465 14.89 -16.86 -7.83
N PHE A 466 15.35 -18.09 -7.60
CA PHE A 466 16.30 -18.42 -6.54
C PHE A 466 17.72 -18.04 -6.93
#